data_c1a02b1c4927661be409288934044ec8
#
_entry.id   c1a02b1c4927661be409288934044ec8
#
_cell.length_a   1.000
_cell.length_b   1.000
_cell.length_c   1.000
_cell.angle_alpha   90.00
_cell.angle_beta   90.00
_cell.angle_gamma   90.00
#
_symmetry.space_group_name_H-M   'P 1'
#
loop_
_entity.id
_entity.type
_entity.pdbx_description
1 polymer ?
#
loop_
_entity_poly.entity_id
_entity_poly.type
_entity_poly.pdbx_seq_one_letter_code
_entity_poly.pdbx_strand_id
1 'polypeptide(L)'
;VEDYLEQILELMNTKGYARVVDIAERLAISQASVTNMVQKLDAEGLLKYEKYRGLVLTTAGEELARNITHRHQLLTDFLQLLGLDAQTIHHDVEGMEHHVSPATMRAIESLTHHLKRRPSLLRSICGGASPARNARSSA
;
A
#
# COMPACT_ATOMS: atom_id res chain seq x y z
N VAL A 1 2.85 -8.96 8.58
CA VAL A 1 3.55 -7.89 9.33
C VAL A 1 3.30 -6.52 8.70
N GLU A 2 3.54 -6.37 7.39
CA GLU A 2 3.39 -5.10 6.67
C GLU A 2 1.97 -4.53 6.77
N ASP A 3 0.95 -5.35 6.59
CA ASP A 3 -0.46 -4.95 6.67
C ASP A 3 -0.82 -4.38 8.05
N TYR A 4 -0.26 -4.94 9.13
CA TYR A 4 -0.49 -4.44 10.49
C TYR A 4 0.09 -3.04 10.70
N LEU A 5 1.31 -2.80 10.23
CA LEU A 5 1.97 -1.49 10.32
C LEU A 5 1.21 -0.43 9.53
N GLU A 6 0.77 -0.78 8.34
CA GLU A 6 -0.02 0.09 7.47
C GLU A 6 -1.35 0.48 8.14
N GLN A 7 -2.06 -0.51 8.69
CA GLN A 7 -3.34 -0.28 9.38
C GLN A 7 -3.17 0.54 10.66
N ILE A 8 -2.12 0.31 11.42
CA ILE A 8 -1.81 1.09 12.61
C ILE A 8 -1.53 2.55 12.24
N LEU A 9 -0.70 2.79 11.21
CA LEU A 9 -0.40 4.13 10.73
C LEU A 9 -1.66 4.86 10.26
N GLU A 10 -2.51 4.19 9.52
CA GLU A 10 -3.77 4.75 9.03
C GLU A 10 -4.73 5.09 10.17
N LEU A 11 -4.85 4.22 11.17
CA LEU A 11 -5.66 4.49 12.36
C LEU A 11 -5.12 5.67 13.16
N MET A 12 -3.81 5.77 13.32
CA MET A 12 -3.18 6.90 14.00
C MET A 12 -3.43 8.21 13.25
N ASN A 13 -3.40 8.20 11.93
CA ASN A 13 -3.63 9.39 11.11
C ASN A 13 -5.11 9.83 11.11
N THR A 14 -6.03 8.88 11.18
CA THR A 14 -7.47 9.17 11.12
C THR A 14 -8.11 9.39 12.49
N LYS A 15 -7.76 8.58 13.49
CA LYS A 15 -8.35 8.60 14.84
C LYS A 15 -7.42 9.16 15.91
N GLY A 16 -6.12 9.32 15.61
CA GLY A 16 -5.10 9.74 16.57
C GLY A 16 -4.63 8.64 17.52
N TYR A 17 -5.17 7.42 17.43
CA TYR A 17 -4.78 6.26 18.22
C TYR A 17 -5.09 4.95 17.46
N ALA A 18 -4.44 3.87 17.87
CA ALA A 18 -4.72 2.53 17.39
C ALA A 18 -4.91 1.58 18.59
N ARG A 19 -5.94 0.75 18.54
CA ARG A 19 -6.23 -0.26 19.56
C ARG A 19 -6.30 -1.65 18.91
N VAL A 20 -6.03 -2.69 19.69
CA VAL A 20 -6.15 -4.09 19.23
C VAL A 20 -7.52 -4.38 18.62
N VAL A 21 -8.59 -3.89 19.25
CA VAL A 21 -9.97 -4.05 18.75
C VAL A 21 -10.15 -3.44 17.38
N ASP A 22 -9.66 -2.21 17.17
CA ASP A 22 -9.81 -1.47 15.91
C ASP A 22 -9.06 -2.18 14.77
N ILE A 23 -7.87 -2.69 15.05
CA ILE A 23 -7.06 -3.43 14.08
C ILE A 23 -7.73 -4.76 13.72
N ALA A 24 -8.23 -5.48 14.74
CA ALA A 24 -8.93 -6.75 14.56
C ALA A 24 -10.17 -6.61 13.67
N GLU A 25 -10.96 -5.58 13.89
CA GLU A 25 -12.14 -5.26 13.06
C GLU A 25 -11.74 -4.93 11.63
N ARG A 26 -10.71 -4.09 11.48
CA ARG A 26 -10.27 -3.62 10.16
C ARG A 26 -9.69 -4.71 9.29
N LEU A 27 -8.96 -5.64 9.89
CA LEU A 27 -8.36 -6.79 9.19
C LEU A 27 -9.24 -8.02 9.17
N ALA A 28 -10.39 -8.00 9.84
CA ALA A 28 -11.32 -9.13 9.97
C ALA A 28 -10.63 -10.39 10.54
N ILE A 29 -9.81 -10.21 11.58
CA ILE A 29 -9.10 -11.30 12.28
C ILE A 29 -9.37 -11.21 13.79
N SER A 30 -8.98 -12.26 14.53
CA SER A 30 -9.18 -12.31 15.97
C SER A 30 -8.28 -11.31 16.72
N GLN A 31 -8.77 -10.83 17.86
CA GLN A 31 -7.97 -9.98 18.75
C GLN A 31 -6.72 -10.70 19.26
N ALA A 32 -6.80 -12.01 19.48
CA ALA A 32 -5.66 -12.83 19.89
C ALA A 32 -4.53 -12.81 18.84
N SER A 33 -4.89 -12.91 17.56
CA SER A 33 -3.94 -12.82 16.45
C SER A 33 -3.28 -11.45 16.39
N VAL A 34 -4.04 -10.38 16.57
CA VAL A 34 -3.51 -9.01 16.63
C VAL A 34 -2.57 -8.85 17.82
N THR A 35 -2.95 -9.33 19.00
CA THR A 35 -2.12 -9.25 20.21
C THR A 35 -0.77 -9.94 20.02
N ASN A 36 -0.77 -11.14 19.43
CA ASN A 36 0.48 -11.86 19.13
C ASN A 36 1.38 -11.08 18.18
N MET A 37 0.81 -10.47 17.14
CA MET A 37 1.57 -9.67 16.19
C MET A 37 2.09 -8.38 16.82
N VAL A 38 1.29 -7.74 17.66
CA VAL A 38 1.68 -6.53 18.41
C VAL A 38 2.88 -6.83 19.32
N GLN A 39 2.86 -7.95 20.03
CA GLN A 39 4.00 -8.36 20.87
C GLN A 39 5.27 -8.58 20.05
N LYS A 40 5.14 -9.18 18.87
CA LYS A 40 6.26 -9.38 17.95
C LYS A 40 6.83 -8.06 17.45
N LEU A 41 5.96 -7.13 17.02
CA LEU A 41 6.37 -5.81 16.55
C LEU A 41 7.01 -4.96 17.67
N ASP A 42 6.51 -5.07 18.89
CA ASP A 42 7.11 -4.44 20.06
C ASP A 42 8.52 -5.00 20.32
N ALA A 43 8.69 -6.31 20.26
CA ALA A 43 10.00 -6.95 20.41
C ALA A 43 10.99 -6.50 19.31
N GLU A 44 10.51 -6.21 18.11
CA GLU A 44 11.31 -5.69 16.99
C GLU A 44 11.56 -4.17 17.07
N GLY A 45 10.99 -3.48 18.07
CA GLY A 45 11.15 -2.04 18.26
C GLY A 45 10.37 -1.17 17.31
N LEU A 46 9.32 -1.70 16.68
CA LEU A 46 8.52 -1.01 15.67
C LEU A 46 7.28 -0.31 16.26
N LEU A 47 6.81 -0.75 17.42
CA LEU A 47 5.70 -0.10 18.11
C LEU A 47 5.87 -0.17 19.64
N LYS A 48 5.06 0.63 20.35
CA LYS A 48 4.96 0.65 21.81
C LYS A 48 3.50 0.73 22.23
N TYR A 49 3.20 0.22 23.42
CA TYR A 49 1.91 0.46 24.06
C TYR A 49 2.03 1.69 25.00
N GLU A 50 1.19 2.68 24.78
CA GLU A 50 1.05 3.85 25.65
C GLU A 50 -0.29 3.81 26.38
N LYS A 51 -0.27 4.07 27.70
CA LYS A 51 -1.40 3.85 28.62
C LYS A 51 -2.71 4.53 28.20
N TYR A 52 -2.67 5.72 27.61
CA TYR A 52 -3.86 6.48 27.21
C TYR A 52 -4.07 6.60 25.70
N ARG A 53 -3.07 6.22 24.91
CA ARG A 53 -3.09 6.34 23.45
C ARG A 53 -3.22 5.02 22.73
N GLY A 54 -3.06 3.90 23.46
CA GLY A 54 -3.05 2.57 22.89
C GLY A 54 -1.72 2.25 22.22
N LEU A 55 -1.78 1.65 21.05
CA LEU A 55 -0.60 1.32 20.26
C LEU A 55 -0.08 2.53 19.49
N VAL A 56 1.21 2.78 19.59
CA VAL A 56 1.88 3.88 18.90
C VAL A 56 3.10 3.34 18.16
N LEU A 57 3.28 3.74 16.92
CA LEU A 57 4.48 3.37 16.16
C LEU A 57 5.70 4.15 16.70
N THR A 58 6.83 3.47 16.78
CA THR A 58 8.12 4.12 16.97
C THR A 58 8.54 4.83 15.70
N THR A 59 9.58 5.64 15.75
CA THR A 59 10.15 6.27 14.54
C THR A 59 10.49 5.21 13.47
N ALA A 60 11.11 4.11 13.88
CA ALA A 60 11.42 3.00 12.97
C ALA A 60 10.15 2.36 12.39
N GLY A 61 9.10 2.19 13.20
CA GLY A 61 7.81 1.66 12.75
C GLY A 61 7.11 2.60 11.77
N GLU A 62 7.13 3.90 12.02
CA GLU A 62 6.57 4.90 11.10
C GLU A 62 7.28 4.93 9.75
N GLU A 63 8.62 4.89 9.76
CA GLU A 63 9.41 4.85 8.53
C GLU A 63 9.10 3.61 7.71
N LEU A 64 9.04 2.45 8.35
CA LEU A 64 8.70 1.20 7.68
C LEU A 64 7.29 1.25 7.09
N ALA A 65 6.30 1.71 7.85
CA ALA A 65 4.93 1.83 7.38
C ALA A 65 4.80 2.81 6.21
N ARG A 66 5.50 3.93 6.25
CA ARG A 66 5.52 4.91 5.14
C ARG A 66 6.16 4.33 3.89
N ASN A 67 7.23 3.56 4.03
CA ASN A 67 7.87 2.90 2.89
C ASN A 67 6.94 1.89 2.24
N ILE A 68 6.19 1.12 3.02
CA ILE A 68 5.19 0.17 2.52
C ILE A 68 4.09 0.91 1.76
N THR A 69 3.54 1.96 2.35
CA THR A 69 2.51 2.80 1.73
C THR A 69 3.01 3.45 0.44
N HIS A 70 4.25 3.94 0.45
CA HIS A 70 4.87 4.54 -0.72
C HIS A 70 5.04 3.53 -1.86
N ARG A 71 5.47 2.32 -1.58
CA ARG A 71 5.57 1.23 -2.58
C ARG A 71 4.23 0.92 -3.20
N HIS A 72 3.21 0.77 -2.39
CA HIS A 72 1.85 0.52 -2.85
C HIS A 72 1.35 1.63 -3.76
N GLN A 73 1.51 2.89 -3.34
CA GLN A 73 1.08 4.05 -4.12
C GLN A 73 1.85 4.18 -5.43
N LEU A 74 3.15 3.95 -5.41
CA LEU A 74 3.99 4.03 -6.60
C LEU A 74 3.58 2.98 -7.65
N LEU A 75 3.36 1.74 -7.24
CA LEU A 75 2.90 0.68 -8.13
C LEU A 75 1.51 0.97 -8.68
N THR A 76 0.62 1.48 -7.84
CA THR A 76 -0.73 1.90 -8.25
C THR A 76 -0.66 3.00 -9.32
N ASP A 77 0.10 4.05 -9.08
CA ASP A 77 0.28 5.16 -10.01
C ASP A 77 0.85 4.70 -11.35
N PHE A 78 1.87 3.83 -11.29
CA PHE A 78 2.50 3.28 -12.49
C PHE A 78 1.49 2.51 -13.35
N LEU A 79 0.72 1.61 -12.76
CA LEU A 79 -0.27 0.82 -13.48
C LEU A 79 -1.44 1.68 -13.98
N GLN A 80 -1.83 2.73 -13.25
CA GLN A 80 -2.83 3.69 -13.71
C GLN A 80 -2.37 4.44 -14.97
N LEU A 81 -1.10 4.83 -15.03
CA LEU A 81 -0.54 5.46 -16.21
C LEU A 81 -0.58 4.56 -17.44
N LEU A 82 -0.48 3.25 -17.26
CA LEU A 82 -0.58 2.27 -18.33
C LEU A 82 -2.03 2.01 -18.78
N GLY A 83 -3.01 2.63 -18.14
CA GLY A 83 -4.41 2.54 -18.53
C GLY A 83 -5.14 1.28 -18.05
N LEU A 84 -4.60 0.57 -17.06
CA LEU A 84 -5.26 -0.59 -16.47
C LEU A 84 -6.43 -0.16 -15.59
N ASP A 85 -7.46 -1.02 -15.48
CA ASP A 85 -8.61 -0.75 -14.64
C ASP A 85 -8.29 -0.89 -13.14
N ALA A 86 -9.12 -0.27 -12.29
CA ALA A 86 -8.91 -0.23 -10.85
C ALA A 86 -8.88 -1.62 -10.20
N GLN A 87 -9.70 -2.55 -10.67
CA GLN A 87 -9.75 -3.91 -10.12
C GLN A 87 -8.49 -4.71 -10.42
N THR A 88 -8.01 -4.64 -11.66
CA THR A 88 -6.74 -5.25 -12.07
C THR A 88 -5.57 -4.66 -11.28
N ILE A 89 -5.53 -3.33 -11.15
CA ILE A 89 -4.48 -2.65 -10.38
C ILE A 89 -4.48 -3.11 -8.93
N HIS A 90 -5.63 -3.13 -8.28
CA HIS A 90 -5.73 -3.56 -6.89
C HIS A 90 -5.20 -4.97 -6.69
N HIS A 91 -5.62 -5.90 -7.53
CA HIS A 91 -5.18 -7.30 -7.49
C HIS A 91 -3.68 -7.44 -7.73
N ASP A 92 -3.15 -6.80 -8.75
CA ASP A 92 -1.75 -6.94 -9.15
C ASP A 92 -0.81 -6.26 -8.17
N VAL A 93 -1.16 -5.09 -7.66
CA VAL A 93 -0.34 -4.36 -6.66
C VAL A 93 -0.21 -5.17 -5.37
N GLU A 94 -1.27 -5.82 -4.91
CA GLU A 94 -1.25 -6.70 -3.74
C GLU A 94 -0.19 -7.80 -3.86
N GLY A 95 0.00 -8.34 -5.05
CA GLY A 95 1.05 -9.34 -5.31
C GLY A 95 2.43 -8.73 -5.51
N MET A 96 2.52 -7.67 -6.31
CA MET A 96 3.80 -7.07 -6.72
C MET A 96 4.54 -6.41 -5.55
N GLU A 97 3.85 -5.77 -4.62
CA GLU A 97 4.47 -5.03 -3.51
C GLU A 97 5.33 -5.91 -2.61
N HIS A 98 5.06 -7.21 -2.55
CA HIS A 98 5.80 -8.18 -1.74
C HIS A 98 7.00 -8.79 -2.46
N HIS A 99 7.09 -8.67 -3.78
CA HIS A 99 8.09 -9.37 -4.60
C HIS A 99 9.05 -8.43 -5.33
N VAL A 100 8.72 -7.17 -5.47
CA VAL A 100 9.56 -6.20 -6.19
C VAL A 100 10.71 -5.71 -5.30
N SER A 101 11.94 -5.84 -5.79
CA SER A 101 13.13 -5.39 -5.08
C SER A 101 13.19 -3.86 -4.99
N PRO A 102 13.95 -3.30 -4.02
CA PRO A 102 14.17 -1.84 -3.95
C PRO A 102 14.78 -1.25 -5.22
N ALA A 103 15.67 -1.98 -5.89
CA ALA A 103 16.27 -1.54 -7.15
C ALA A 103 15.23 -1.41 -8.27
N THR A 104 14.35 -2.39 -8.40
CA THR A 104 13.24 -2.36 -9.37
C THR A 104 12.24 -1.26 -9.03
N MET A 105 11.95 -1.05 -7.74
CA MET A 105 11.08 0.06 -7.31
C MET A 105 11.63 1.41 -7.72
N ARG A 106 12.93 1.64 -7.56
CA ARG A 106 13.58 2.89 -8.00
C ARG A 106 13.48 3.06 -9.52
N ALA A 107 13.65 1.99 -10.29
CA ALA A 107 13.51 2.03 -11.74
C ALA A 107 12.08 2.38 -12.16
N ILE A 108 11.08 1.79 -11.53
CA ILE A 108 9.66 2.07 -11.77
C ILE A 108 9.35 3.53 -11.40
N GLU A 109 9.86 4.03 -10.28
CA GLU A 109 9.67 5.41 -9.84
C GLU A 109 10.23 6.40 -10.87
N SER A 110 11.44 6.17 -11.34
CA SER A 110 12.07 6.97 -12.38
C SER A 110 11.27 6.96 -13.68
N LEU A 111 10.86 5.78 -14.13
CA LEU A 111 10.03 5.63 -15.33
C LEU A 111 8.68 6.35 -15.20
N THR A 112 8.00 6.17 -14.08
CA THR A 112 6.72 6.83 -13.78
C THR A 112 6.86 8.34 -13.85
N HIS A 113 7.91 8.89 -13.25
CA HIS A 113 8.19 10.32 -13.27
C HIS A 113 8.38 10.86 -14.69
N HIS A 114 9.14 10.16 -15.52
CA HIS A 114 9.36 10.53 -16.91
C HIS A 114 8.10 10.41 -17.77
N LEU A 115 7.30 9.38 -17.57
CA LEU A 115 6.04 9.20 -18.30
C LEU A 115 5.02 10.29 -17.98
N LYS A 116 4.92 10.71 -16.72
CA LYS A 116 4.04 11.81 -16.32
C LYS A 116 4.37 13.13 -17.01
N ARG A 117 5.65 13.35 -17.33
CA ARG A 117 6.14 14.56 -18.03
C ARG A 117 5.99 14.49 -19.54
N ARG A 118 5.64 13.35 -20.11
CA ARG A 118 5.56 13.14 -21.55
C ARG A 118 4.21 12.54 -21.96
N PRO A 119 3.13 13.33 -21.95
CA PRO A 119 1.79 12.83 -22.27
C PRO A 119 1.67 12.21 -23.66
N SER A 120 2.42 12.68 -24.65
CA SER A 120 2.41 12.13 -26.00
C SER A 120 3.01 10.72 -26.05
N LEU A 121 4.11 10.48 -25.33
CA LEU A 121 4.70 9.15 -25.21
C LEU A 121 3.75 8.20 -24.50
N LEU A 122 3.11 8.67 -23.44
CA LEU A 122 2.15 7.90 -22.66
C LEU A 122 0.96 7.47 -23.53
N ARG A 123 0.40 8.37 -24.36
CA ARG A 123 -0.67 8.03 -25.31
C ARG A 123 -0.23 7.00 -26.34
N SER A 124 1.00 7.06 -26.79
CA SER A 124 1.58 6.08 -27.72
C SER A 124 1.65 4.68 -27.10
N ILE A 125 2.09 4.59 -25.84
CA ILE A 125 2.20 3.31 -25.10
C ILE A 125 0.82 2.73 -24.80
N CYS A 126 -0.14 3.55 -24.35
CA CYS A 126 -1.47 3.12 -23.92
C CYS A 126 -2.46 2.96 -25.06
N GLY A 127 -2.14 3.39 -26.28
CA GLY A 127 -3.05 3.37 -27.42
C GLY A 127 -3.58 2.00 -27.82
N GLY A 128 -2.93 0.91 -27.38
CA GLY A 128 -3.38 -0.46 -27.60
C GLY A 128 -4.12 -1.11 -26.44
N ALA A 129 -4.14 -0.47 -25.26
CA ALA A 129 -4.65 -1.04 -24.01
C ALA A 129 -5.92 -0.34 -23.48
N SER A 130 -6.65 0.38 -24.32
CA SER A 130 -7.84 1.12 -23.89
C SER A 130 -8.98 0.16 -23.51
N PRO A 131 -9.46 0.14 -22.26
CA PRO A 131 -10.58 -0.71 -21.84
C PRO A 131 -11.93 -0.34 -22.47
N ALA A 132 -12.02 0.82 -23.12
CA ALA A 132 -13.24 1.27 -23.75
C ALA A 132 -13.65 0.49 -25.01
N ARG A 133 -12.78 -0.35 -25.56
CA ARG A 133 -13.09 -1.16 -26.75
C ARG A 133 -13.82 -2.46 -26.46
N ASN A 134 -13.74 -2.98 -25.23
CA ASN A 134 -14.39 -4.24 -24.88
C ASN A 134 -15.85 -4.09 -24.44
N ALA A 135 -16.32 -2.88 -24.20
CA ALA A 135 -17.71 -2.65 -23.79
C ALA A 135 -18.70 -2.54 -24.97
N ARG A 136 -18.21 -2.54 -26.23
CA ARG A 136 -19.06 -2.38 -27.40
C ARG A 136 -19.28 -3.64 -28.21
N SER A 137 -18.73 -4.78 -27.82
CA SER A 137 -18.90 -6.02 -28.59
C SER A 137 -19.90 -7.01 -27.97
N SER A 138 -20.66 -6.61 -26.96
CA SER A 138 -21.72 -7.42 -26.37
C SER A 138 -23.11 -6.75 -26.45
N ALA A 139 -23.29 -5.98 -27.43
CA ALA A 139 -24.65 -5.52 -27.77
C ALA A 139 -25.17 -6.17 -29.04
#